data_cf09d201f6229a8eb2e17d478188f5e3
#
_entry.id   cf09d201f6229a8eb2e17d478188f5e3
#
_cell.length_a   1.000
_cell.length_b   1.000
_cell.length_c   1.000
_cell.angle_alpha   90.00
_cell.angle_beta   90.00
_cell.angle_gamma   90.00
#
_symmetry.space_group_name_H-M   'P 1'
#
loop_
_entity.id
_entity.type
_entity.pdbx_description
1 polymer ?
#
loop_
_entity_poly.entity_id
_entity_poly.type
_entity_poly.pdbx_seq_one_letter_code
_entity_poly.pdbx_strand_id
1 'polypeptide(L)'
;MDQASLVEIGLPAALFLIMVGMGLTLTPKDFREVLIAPRATVYGLVAQIVLLPLVGVGLAMTLDLSPALAVGLVIIAACPGGTTSNLFAFLGRGDVALSIVLTVAASLVTVVTLPMFTSWALGHFRDSDLVLELPVLRTILTLVVIILVPVSIGMTIRHFRQDWAVKGEKLVSVFGLLVLVAVIVMLLVDLGGEALVLLRQGGAAVILLNLIGLGLGLFGGRLIGLSRPQAFTVAIELGIKNGTLGLMVTLTLLQSDAMSVPAAVYGVMMFLFGFLMIGYARLTGIGRAPV
;
A
#
# COMPACT_ATOMS: atom_id res chain seq x y z
N MET A 1 -20.42 15.89 -12.82
CA MET A 1 -19.27 15.07 -13.25
C MET A 1 -19.80 13.67 -13.32
N ASP A 2 -19.68 13.04 -14.49
CA ASP A 2 -20.10 11.66 -14.63
C ASP A 2 -19.15 10.76 -13.85
N GLN A 3 -19.64 9.62 -13.41
CA GLN A 3 -18.90 8.65 -12.58
C GLN A 3 -17.56 8.24 -13.22
N ALA A 4 -17.54 8.07 -14.56
CA ALA A 4 -16.33 7.84 -15.34
C ALA A 4 -15.28 8.95 -15.14
N SER A 5 -15.69 10.22 -15.17
CA SER A 5 -14.78 11.37 -14.98
C SER A 5 -14.20 11.42 -13.56
N LEU A 6 -14.95 10.96 -12.53
CA LEU A 6 -14.45 10.87 -11.16
C LEU A 6 -13.36 9.82 -11.01
N VAL A 7 -13.47 8.69 -11.71
CA VAL A 7 -12.46 7.62 -11.70
C VAL A 7 -11.25 8.00 -12.56
N GLU A 8 -11.47 8.48 -13.78
CA GLU A 8 -10.39 8.75 -14.73
C GLU A 8 -9.51 9.95 -14.36
N ILE A 9 -10.10 10.99 -13.79
CA ILE A 9 -9.40 12.25 -13.44
C ILE A 9 -9.32 12.45 -11.94
N GLY A 10 -10.42 12.19 -11.24
CA GLY A 10 -10.53 12.45 -9.79
C GLY A 10 -9.60 11.57 -8.96
N LEU A 11 -9.52 10.28 -9.25
CA LEU A 11 -8.70 9.35 -8.47
C LEU A 11 -7.19 9.58 -8.67
N PRO A 12 -6.65 9.77 -9.89
CA PRO A 12 -5.25 10.19 -10.07
C PRO A 12 -4.93 11.55 -9.42
N ALA A 13 -5.83 12.54 -9.51
CA ALA A 13 -5.65 13.83 -8.88
C ALA A 13 -5.65 13.72 -7.34
N ALA A 14 -6.55 12.92 -6.78
CA ALA A 14 -6.58 12.65 -5.35
C ALA A 14 -5.30 11.94 -4.88
N LEU A 15 -4.83 10.92 -5.64
CA LEU A 15 -3.58 10.23 -5.35
C LEU A 15 -2.40 11.20 -5.42
N PHE A 16 -2.36 12.09 -6.41
CA PHE A 16 -1.34 13.14 -6.52
C PHE A 16 -1.29 13.99 -5.25
N LEU A 17 -2.42 14.46 -4.74
CA LEU A 17 -2.49 15.23 -3.49
C LEU A 17 -2.04 14.40 -2.27
N ILE A 18 -2.43 13.12 -2.20
CA ILE A 18 -1.99 12.21 -1.14
C ILE A 18 -0.46 12.04 -1.19
N MET A 19 0.12 11.96 -2.39
CA MET A 19 1.57 11.85 -2.56
C MET A 19 2.30 13.16 -2.21
N VAL A 20 1.69 14.34 -2.45
CA VAL A 20 2.21 15.61 -1.89
C VAL A 20 2.25 15.51 -0.36
N GLY A 21 1.17 15.04 0.26
CA GLY A 21 1.12 14.82 1.72
C GLY A 21 2.23 13.90 2.22
N MET A 22 2.51 12.81 1.52
CA MET A 22 3.66 11.95 1.82
C MET A 22 4.96 12.75 1.77
N GLY A 23 5.18 13.55 0.73
CA GLY A 23 6.35 14.42 0.62
C GLY A 23 6.49 15.44 1.77
N LEU A 24 5.36 15.93 2.32
CA LEU A 24 5.36 16.82 3.47
C LEU A 24 5.90 16.16 4.76
N THR A 25 5.91 14.84 4.85
CA THR A 25 6.48 14.12 6.00
C THR A 25 8.00 13.91 5.87
N LEU A 26 8.57 14.10 4.68
CA LEU A 26 9.92 13.69 4.33
C LEU A 26 10.96 14.80 4.47
N THR A 27 12.13 14.41 4.97
CA THR A 27 13.32 15.26 5.00
C THR A 27 14.50 14.54 4.34
N PRO A 28 15.51 15.26 3.83
CA PRO A 28 16.74 14.63 3.33
C PRO A 28 17.48 13.77 4.36
N LYS A 29 17.23 14.00 5.65
CA LYS A 29 17.80 13.19 6.74
C LYS A 29 17.22 11.77 6.77
N ASP A 30 15.94 11.61 6.43
CA ASP A 30 15.26 10.31 6.44
C ASP A 30 15.92 9.34 5.45
N PHE A 31 16.45 9.84 4.34
CA PHE A 31 17.23 9.03 3.38
C PHE A 31 18.59 8.58 3.94
N ARG A 32 19.17 9.31 4.90
CA ARG A 32 20.39 8.86 5.59
C ARG A 32 20.10 7.81 6.64
N GLU A 33 18.92 7.79 7.22
CA GLU A 33 18.50 6.81 8.22
C GLU A 33 18.39 5.39 7.65
N VAL A 34 18.21 5.26 6.31
CA VAL A 34 18.37 3.98 5.60
C VAL A 34 19.71 3.30 5.94
N LEU A 35 20.76 4.09 6.13
CA LEU A 35 22.11 3.61 6.43
C LEU A 35 22.32 3.28 7.92
N ILE A 36 21.44 3.78 8.80
CA ILE A 36 21.58 3.58 10.27
C ILE A 36 21.04 2.21 10.71
N ALA A 37 19.95 1.74 10.09
CA ALA A 37 19.36 0.44 10.37
C ALA A 37 19.30 -0.45 9.11
N PRO A 38 20.45 -0.76 8.46
CA PRO A 38 20.46 -1.36 7.13
C PRO A 38 19.75 -2.73 7.10
N ARG A 39 19.88 -3.54 8.15
CA ARG A 39 19.21 -4.85 8.22
C ARG A 39 17.69 -4.72 8.19
N ALA A 40 17.12 -3.81 9.01
CA ALA A 40 15.67 -3.61 9.08
C ALA A 40 15.13 -3.02 7.77
N THR A 41 15.86 -2.05 7.20
CA THR A 41 15.48 -1.41 5.93
C THR A 41 15.54 -2.40 4.76
N VAL A 42 16.65 -3.13 4.61
CA VAL A 42 16.79 -4.11 3.51
C VAL A 42 15.74 -5.20 3.64
N TYR A 43 15.55 -5.76 4.84
CA TYR A 43 14.53 -6.77 5.05
C TYR A 43 13.13 -6.25 4.75
N GLY A 44 12.76 -5.09 5.28
CA GLY A 44 11.45 -4.50 5.06
C GLY A 44 11.18 -4.23 3.58
N LEU A 45 12.17 -3.72 2.84
CA LEU A 45 12.06 -3.49 1.40
C LEU A 45 11.94 -4.80 0.62
N VAL A 46 12.79 -5.79 0.89
CA VAL A 46 12.71 -7.10 0.23
C VAL A 46 11.37 -7.78 0.53
N ALA A 47 10.94 -7.76 1.80
CA ALA A 47 9.67 -8.33 2.19
C ALA A 47 8.47 -7.65 1.50
N GLN A 48 8.52 -6.32 1.35
CA GLN A 48 7.43 -5.54 0.75
C GLN A 48 7.41 -5.60 -0.77
N ILE A 49 8.58 -5.55 -1.42
CA ILE A 49 8.70 -5.40 -2.88
C ILE A 49 8.76 -6.77 -3.57
N VAL A 50 9.26 -7.80 -2.88
CA VAL A 50 9.47 -9.12 -3.47
C VAL A 50 8.62 -10.18 -2.80
N LEU A 51 8.77 -10.38 -1.47
CA LEU A 51 8.14 -11.51 -0.80
C LEU A 51 6.61 -11.39 -0.81
N LEU A 52 6.07 -10.23 -0.51
CA LEU A 52 4.62 -10.06 -0.42
C LEU A 52 3.91 -10.18 -1.77
N PRO A 53 4.40 -9.62 -2.90
CA PRO A 53 3.88 -9.93 -4.23
C PRO A 53 3.95 -11.42 -4.58
N LEU A 54 5.04 -12.13 -4.24
CA LEU A 54 5.13 -13.57 -4.45
C LEU A 54 4.12 -14.36 -3.59
N VAL A 55 3.87 -13.92 -2.36
CA VAL A 55 2.79 -14.47 -1.53
C VAL A 55 1.43 -14.23 -2.20
N GLY A 56 1.20 -13.02 -2.75
CA GLY A 56 -0.02 -12.71 -3.50
C GLY A 56 -0.23 -13.67 -4.68
N VAL A 57 0.82 -13.92 -5.46
CA VAL A 57 0.81 -14.89 -6.55
C VAL A 57 0.52 -16.31 -6.02
N GLY A 58 1.22 -16.74 -4.99
CA GLY A 58 1.03 -18.07 -4.38
C GLY A 58 -0.39 -18.27 -3.87
N LEU A 59 -0.97 -17.27 -3.21
CA LEU A 59 -2.37 -17.31 -2.75
C LEU A 59 -3.35 -17.34 -3.91
N ALA A 60 -3.11 -16.55 -4.97
CA ALA A 60 -3.96 -16.53 -6.15
C ALA A 60 -4.03 -17.92 -6.81
N MET A 61 -2.88 -18.60 -6.91
CA MET A 61 -2.78 -19.95 -7.49
C MET A 61 -3.36 -21.02 -6.58
N THR A 62 -3.07 -20.97 -5.27
CA THR A 62 -3.49 -22.03 -4.33
C THR A 62 -4.98 -21.98 -3.99
N LEU A 63 -5.58 -20.79 -4.04
CA LEU A 63 -7.01 -20.60 -3.79
C LEU A 63 -7.83 -20.58 -5.08
N ASP A 64 -7.22 -20.87 -6.22
CA ASP A 64 -7.85 -20.92 -7.54
C ASP A 64 -8.75 -19.71 -7.82
N LEU A 65 -8.17 -18.51 -7.61
CA LEU A 65 -8.91 -17.26 -7.81
C LEU A 65 -9.23 -17.05 -9.30
N SER A 66 -10.39 -16.43 -9.57
CA SER A 66 -10.69 -15.97 -10.92
C SER A 66 -9.59 -15.02 -11.42
N PRO A 67 -9.31 -14.98 -12.73
CA PRO A 67 -8.23 -14.17 -13.30
C PRO A 67 -8.22 -12.71 -12.83
N ALA A 68 -9.39 -12.06 -12.79
CA ALA A 68 -9.52 -10.70 -12.32
C ALA A 68 -9.13 -10.52 -10.84
N LEU A 69 -9.61 -11.40 -9.96
CA LEU A 69 -9.28 -11.37 -8.54
C LEU A 69 -7.80 -11.70 -8.29
N ALA A 70 -7.22 -12.63 -9.05
CA ALA A 70 -5.81 -12.99 -8.98
C ALA A 70 -4.90 -11.79 -9.32
N VAL A 71 -5.18 -11.12 -10.45
CA VAL A 71 -4.46 -9.90 -10.85
C VAL A 71 -4.60 -8.80 -9.80
N GLY A 72 -5.83 -8.53 -9.34
CA GLY A 72 -6.09 -7.53 -8.30
C GLY A 72 -5.35 -7.82 -6.98
N LEU A 73 -5.26 -9.09 -6.58
CA LEU A 73 -4.53 -9.51 -5.38
C LEU A 73 -3.01 -9.27 -5.53
N VAL A 74 -2.45 -9.56 -6.70
CA VAL A 74 -1.02 -9.30 -6.99
C VAL A 74 -0.76 -7.79 -7.01
N ILE A 75 -1.66 -6.99 -7.59
CA ILE A 75 -1.52 -5.53 -7.61
C ILE A 75 -1.47 -4.95 -6.19
N ILE A 76 -2.43 -5.31 -5.32
CA ILE A 76 -2.42 -4.76 -3.95
C ILE A 76 -1.23 -5.29 -3.14
N ALA A 77 -0.80 -6.53 -3.36
CA ALA A 77 0.41 -7.07 -2.74
C ALA A 77 1.66 -6.31 -3.16
N ALA A 78 1.75 -5.88 -4.43
CA ALA A 78 2.87 -5.13 -4.98
C ALA A 78 2.83 -3.62 -4.67
N CYS A 79 1.72 -3.09 -4.15
CA CYS A 79 1.63 -1.70 -3.69
C CYS A 79 2.59 -1.44 -2.51
N PRO A 80 3.15 -0.23 -2.38
CA PRO A 80 3.94 0.15 -1.22
C PRO A 80 3.08 0.33 0.03
N GLY A 81 3.70 0.56 1.18
CA GLY A 81 3.03 1.03 2.39
C GLY A 81 2.31 2.35 2.14
N GLY A 82 1.25 2.62 2.89
CA GLY A 82 0.54 3.89 2.83
C GLY A 82 1.05 4.88 3.88
N THR A 83 0.77 6.19 3.72
CA THR A 83 1.10 7.20 4.74
C THR A 83 0.49 6.89 6.12
N THR A 84 -0.62 6.17 6.14
CA THR A 84 -1.28 5.72 7.37
C THR A 84 -0.47 4.70 8.15
N SER A 85 0.46 3.95 7.51
CA SER A 85 1.35 3.02 8.23
C SER A 85 2.20 3.73 9.27
N ASN A 86 2.69 4.94 8.97
CA ASN A 86 3.47 5.76 9.91
C ASN A 86 2.67 6.07 11.19
N LEU A 87 1.38 6.38 11.05
CA LEU A 87 0.50 6.62 12.19
C LEU A 87 0.33 5.35 13.04
N PHE A 88 0.13 4.19 12.41
CA PHE A 88 -0.01 2.92 13.12
C PHE A 88 1.30 2.50 13.79
N ALA A 89 2.45 2.73 13.14
CA ALA A 89 3.77 2.53 13.73
C ALA A 89 3.94 3.41 14.99
N PHE A 90 3.57 4.70 14.91
CA PHE A 90 3.60 5.62 16.05
C PHE A 90 2.68 5.19 17.20
N LEU A 91 1.41 4.88 16.91
CA LEU A 91 0.42 4.46 17.91
C LEU A 91 0.79 3.13 18.59
N GLY A 92 1.44 2.23 17.84
CA GLY A 92 1.94 0.95 18.34
C GLY A 92 3.32 1.02 18.98
N ARG A 93 3.93 2.23 19.09
CA ARG A 93 5.28 2.44 19.64
C ARG A 93 6.36 1.67 18.88
N GLY A 94 6.20 1.53 17.59
CA GLY A 94 7.22 1.03 16.68
C GLY A 94 8.32 2.07 16.41
N ASP A 95 9.19 1.74 15.48
CA ASP A 95 10.24 2.61 14.97
C ASP A 95 9.66 3.46 13.81
N VAL A 96 9.25 4.70 14.14
CA VAL A 96 8.59 5.60 13.18
C VAL A 96 9.56 6.04 12.08
N ALA A 97 10.83 6.23 12.41
CA ALA A 97 11.83 6.62 11.41
C ALA A 97 11.99 5.51 10.36
N LEU A 98 12.07 4.26 10.81
CA LEU A 98 12.09 3.09 9.91
C LEU A 98 10.81 3.02 9.06
N SER A 99 9.62 3.30 9.64
CA SER A 99 8.35 3.31 8.89
C SER A 99 8.39 4.31 7.73
N ILE A 100 8.78 5.55 8.00
CA ILE A 100 8.90 6.60 6.99
C ILE A 100 9.86 6.17 5.88
N VAL A 101 11.04 5.67 6.25
CA VAL A 101 12.06 5.19 5.30
C VAL A 101 11.54 4.07 4.41
N LEU A 102 10.86 3.08 4.99
CA LEU A 102 10.30 1.93 4.23
C LEU A 102 9.20 2.37 3.27
N THR A 103 8.26 3.21 3.74
CA THR A 103 7.18 3.73 2.91
C THR A 103 7.72 4.47 1.69
N VAL A 104 8.72 5.34 1.90
CA VAL A 104 9.31 6.16 0.82
C VAL A 104 10.11 5.32 -0.14
N ALA A 105 11.08 4.56 0.38
CA ALA A 105 11.95 3.75 -0.47
C ALA A 105 11.13 2.72 -1.28
N ALA A 106 10.12 2.11 -0.66
CA ALA A 106 9.20 1.24 -1.38
C ALA A 106 8.41 2.00 -2.45
N SER A 107 7.89 3.20 -2.15
CA SER A 107 7.14 4.00 -3.13
C SER A 107 7.99 4.36 -4.35
N LEU A 108 9.28 4.66 -4.16
CA LEU A 108 10.21 4.92 -5.27
C LEU A 108 10.44 3.68 -6.14
N VAL A 109 10.67 2.52 -5.51
CA VAL A 109 10.95 1.28 -6.24
C VAL A 109 9.69 0.73 -6.92
N THR A 110 8.52 0.85 -6.29
CA THR A 110 7.26 0.35 -6.83
C THR A 110 6.78 1.10 -8.07
N VAL A 111 7.30 2.28 -8.37
CA VAL A 111 7.07 2.95 -9.67
C VAL A 111 7.45 2.03 -10.84
N VAL A 112 8.49 1.20 -10.64
CA VAL A 112 8.95 0.24 -11.66
C VAL A 112 8.38 -1.16 -11.40
N THR A 113 8.45 -1.63 -10.15
CA THR A 113 8.10 -3.04 -9.85
C THR A 113 6.61 -3.31 -9.92
N LEU A 114 5.75 -2.35 -9.57
CA LEU A 114 4.29 -2.53 -9.64
C LEU A 114 3.80 -2.78 -11.08
N PRO A 115 4.18 -1.96 -12.11
CA PRO A 115 3.85 -2.28 -13.50
C PRO A 115 4.39 -3.61 -13.98
N MET A 116 5.60 -4.01 -13.53
CA MET A 116 6.19 -5.30 -13.89
C MET A 116 5.37 -6.47 -13.33
N PHE A 117 5.04 -6.44 -12.03
CA PHE A 117 4.20 -7.47 -11.41
C PHE A 117 2.80 -7.49 -12.02
N THR A 118 2.22 -6.32 -12.30
CA THR A 118 0.89 -6.21 -12.93
C THR A 118 0.90 -6.82 -14.34
N SER A 119 1.88 -6.46 -15.17
CA SER A 119 2.00 -6.99 -16.54
C SER A 119 2.23 -8.49 -16.53
N TRP A 120 3.09 -8.98 -15.61
CA TRP A 120 3.32 -10.41 -15.44
C TRP A 120 2.02 -11.14 -15.02
N ALA A 121 1.29 -10.59 -14.04
CA ALA A 121 0.04 -11.19 -13.55
C ALA A 121 -1.04 -11.23 -14.66
N LEU A 122 -1.19 -10.16 -15.44
CA LEU A 122 -2.08 -10.14 -16.59
C LEU A 122 -1.71 -11.19 -17.64
N GLY A 123 -0.42 -11.43 -17.85
CA GLY A 123 0.04 -12.47 -18.78
C GLY A 123 -0.14 -13.88 -18.25
N HIS A 124 0.00 -14.08 -16.91
CA HIS A 124 -0.05 -15.39 -16.27
C HIS A 124 -1.49 -15.86 -15.97
N PHE A 125 -2.33 -14.97 -15.43
CA PHE A 125 -3.73 -15.23 -15.10
C PHE A 125 -4.66 -14.81 -16.25
N ARG A 126 -4.33 -15.22 -17.49
CA ARG A 126 -5.13 -14.85 -18.67
C ARG A 126 -6.53 -15.45 -18.61
N ASP A 127 -7.52 -14.61 -18.93
CA ASP A 127 -8.81 -15.10 -19.39
C ASP A 127 -8.78 -15.17 -20.92
N SER A 128 -9.34 -16.23 -21.51
CA SER A 128 -9.33 -16.46 -22.97
C SER A 128 -9.96 -15.30 -23.76
N ASP A 129 -10.85 -14.53 -23.12
CA ASP A 129 -11.69 -13.53 -23.77
C ASP A 129 -11.23 -12.06 -23.53
N LEU A 130 -10.27 -11.82 -22.64
CA LEU A 130 -9.79 -10.48 -22.31
C LEU A 130 -8.28 -10.35 -22.52
N VAL A 131 -7.88 -9.80 -23.65
CA VAL A 131 -6.49 -9.39 -23.92
C VAL A 131 -6.27 -7.99 -23.35
N LEU A 132 -6.13 -7.89 -22.03
CA LEU A 132 -5.68 -6.66 -21.38
C LEU A 132 -4.17 -6.62 -21.37
N GLU A 133 -3.59 -5.70 -22.11
CA GLU A 133 -2.14 -5.42 -22.08
C GLU A 133 -1.89 -4.11 -21.36
N LEU A 134 -1.03 -4.17 -20.34
CA LEU A 134 -0.55 -2.95 -19.67
C LEU A 134 0.72 -2.47 -20.39
N PRO A 135 0.74 -1.30 -21.01
CA PRO A 135 1.95 -0.74 -21.61
C PRO A 135 2.90 -0.32 -20.48
N VAL A 136 3.80 -1.24 -20.09
CA VAL A 136 4.67 -1.11 -18.90
C VAL A 136 5.40 0.23 -18.87
N LEU A 137 6.04 0.63 -19.97
CA LEU A 137 6.80 1.89 -20.00
C LEU A 137 5.91 3.12 -19.80
N ARG A 138 4.73 3.16 -20.45
CA ARG A 138 3.77 4.25 -20.27
C ARG A 138 3.26 4.29 -18.83
N THR A 139 3.00 3.13 -18.23
CA THR A 139 2.56 3.02 -16.83
C THR A 139 3.65 3.50 -15.88
N ILE A 140 4.91 3.13 -16.09
CA ILE A 140 6.06 3.65 -15.31
C ILE A 140 6.08 5.18 -15.39
N LEU A 141 6.01 5.76 -16.59
CA LEU A 141 6.03 7.22 -16.76
C LEU A 141 4.84 7.89 -16.05
N THR A 142 3.65 7.29 -16.13
CA THR A 142 2.46 7.77 -15.41
C THR A 142 2.69 7.74 -13.90
N LEU A 143 3.23 6.65 -13.36
CA LEU A 143 3.52 6.53 -11.92
C LEU A 143 4.65 7.48 -11.49
N VAL A 144 5.66 7.73 -12.32
CA VAL A 144 6.66 8.77 -12.06
C VAL A 144 5.98 10.12 -11.83
N VAL A 145 5.08 10.51 -12.72
CA VAL A 145 4.38 11.80 -12.59
C VAL A 145 3.46 11.83 -11.37
N ILE A 146 2.73 10.76 -11.10
CA ILE A 146 1.71 10.72 -10.02
C ILE A 146 2.35 10.47 -8.63
N ILE A 147 3.56 9.89 -8.56
CA ILE A 147 4.21 9.57 -7.28
C ILE A 147 5.44 10.48 -7.05
N LEU A 148 6.42 10.49 -7.96
CA LEU A 148 7.70 11.17 -7.71
C LEU A 148 7.57 12.69 -7.75
N VAL A 149 6.80 13.22 -8.70
CA VAL A 149 6.62 14.67 -8.82
C VAL A 149 5.94 15.26 -7.57
N PRO A 150 4.77 14.73 -7.11
CA PRO A 150 4.12 15.30 -5.93
C PRO A 150 4.91 15.07 -4.64
N VAL A 151 5.60 13.94 -4.47
CA VAL A 151 6.48 13.72 -3.33
C VAL A 151 7.59 14.78 -3.32
N SER A 152 8.22 15.08 -4.46
CA SER A 152 9.24 16.12 -4.58
C SER A 152 8.70 17.51 -4.25
N ILE A 153 7.46 17.81 -4.67
CA ILE A 153 6.77 19.06 -4.33
C ILE A 153 6.55 19.14 -2.81
N GLY A 154 6.05 18.08 -2.18
CA GLY A 154 5.83 18.03 -0.74
C GLY A 154 7.12 18.22 0.06
N MET A 155 8.20 17.54 -0.32
CA MET A 155 9.54 17.71 0.28
C MET A 155 10.05 19.15 0.15
N THR A 156 9.85 19.77 -1.01
CA THR A 156 10.22 21.16 -1.26
C THR A 156 9.46 22.11 -0.34
N ILE A 157 8.13 21.93 -0.22
CA ILE A 157 7.29 22.70 0.72
C ILE A 157 7.81 22.52 2.16
N ARG A 158 8.11 21.28 2.58
CA ARG A 158 8.63 21.01 3.92
C ARG A 158 9.97 21.70 4.17
N HIS A 159 10.85 21.72 3.18
CA HIS A 159 12.16 22.36 3.29
C HIS A 159 12.05 23.86 3.54
N PHE A 160 11.15 24.56 2.84
CA PHE A 160 11.00 26.01 2.93
C PHE A 160 9.97 26.49 3.95
N ARG A 161 8.94 25.66 4.28
CA ARG A 161 7.79 26.02 5.09
C ARG A 161 7.36 24.86 6.01
N GLN A 162 8.19 24.59 7.00
CA GLN A 162 7.97 23.46 7.93
C GLN A 162 6.60 23.55 8.65
N ASP A 163 6.14 24.76 9.05
CA ASP A 163 4.85 24.92 9.70
C ASP A 163 3.67 24.54 8.82
N TRP A 164 3.78 24.84 7.52
CA TRP A 164 2.77 24.46 6.52
C TRP A 164 2.77 22.95 6.28
N ALA A 165 3.94 22.34 6.29
CA ALA A 165 4.09 20.91 6.10
C ALA A 165 3.37 20.13 7.20
N VAL A 166 3.57 20.48 8.48
CA VAL A 166 2.94 19.81 9.63
C VAL A 166 1.40 19.91 9.59
N LYS A 167 0.87 21.08 9.23
CA LYS A 167 -0.58 21.27 9.10
C LYS A 167 -1.14 20.54 7.87
N GLY A 168 -0.44 20.62 6.74
CA GLY A 168 -0.82 19.99 5.47
C GLY A 168 -0.83 18.49 5.53
N GLU A 169 0.15 17.87 6.19
CA GLU A 169 0.22 16.42 6.40
C GLU A 169 -1.06 15.86 7.01
N LYS A 170 -1.53 16.47 8.12
CA LYS A 170 -2.75 16.03 8.80
C LYS A 170 -3.98 16.16 7.90
N LEU A 171 -4.08 17.26 7.18
CA LEU A 171 -5.19 17.50 6.25
C LEU A 171 -5.22 16.49 5.12
N VAL A 172 -4.07 16.24 4.51
CA VAL A 172 -3.94 15.28 3.39
C VAL A 172 -4.15 13.85 3.86
N SER A 173 -3.72 13.48 5.07
CA SER A 173 -3.97 12.14 5.62
C SER A 173 -5.46 11.88 5.82
N VAL A 174 -6.22 12.85 6.34
CA VAL A 174 -7.69 12.76 6.45
C VAL A 174 -8.34 12.73 5.07
N PHE A 175 -7.90 13.57 4.15
CA PHE A 175 -8.38 13.58 2.76
C PHE A 175 -8.16 12.22 2.10
N GLY A 176 -6.97 11.62 2.22
CA GLY A 176 -6.66 10.30 1.67
C GLY A 176 -7.58 9.20 2.20
N LEU A 177 -7.88 9.22 3.51
CA LEU A 177 -8.85 8.30 4.10
C LEU A 177 -10.25 8.49 3.52
N LEU A 178 -10.70 9.74 3.38
CA LEU A 178 -12.02 10.04 2.82
C LEU A 178 -12.12 9.61 1.35
N VAL A 179 -11.07 9.86 0.55
CA VAL A 179 -11.00 9.39 -0.85
C VAL A 179 -11.08 7.88 -0.92
N LEU A 180 -10.29 7.16 -0.10
CA LEU A 180 -10.32 5.70 -0.08
C LEU A 180 -11.73 5.18 0.24
N VAL A 181 -12.37 5.71 1.27
CA VAL A 181 -13.75 5.33 1.65
C VAL A 181 -14.73 5.64 0.54
N ALA A 182 -14.65 6.84 -0.06
CA ALA A 182 -15.55 7.26 -1.15
C ALA A 182 -15.43 6.34 -2.36
N VAL A 183 -14.21 5.98 -2.77
CA VAL A 183 -13.98 5.08 -3.91
C VAL A 183 -14.49 3.67 -3.62
N ILE A 184 -14.28 3.16 -2.40
CA ILE A 184 -14.80 1.84 -1.99
C ILE A 184 -16.33 1.84 -2.01
N VAL A 185 -16.98 2.87 -1.48
CA VAL A 185 -18.46 3.00 -1.50
C VAL A 185 -18.97 3.06 -2.93
N MET A 186 -18.33 3.86 -3.79
CA MET A 186 -18.68 3.96 -5.21
C MET A 186 -18.59 2.58 -5.89
N LEU A 187 -17.48 1.86 -5.70
CA LEU A 187 -17.28 0.52 -6.25
C LEU A 187 -18.35 -0.47 -5.77
N LEU A 188 -18.72 -0.44 -4.48
CA LEU A 188 -19.78 -1.30 -3.94
C LEU A 188 -21.15 -0.99 -4.55
N VAL A 189 -21.44 0.28 -4.84
CA VAL A 189 -22.67 0.69 -5.51
C VAL A 189 -22.68 0.20 -6.96
N ASP A 190 -21.55 0.32 -7.69
CA ASP A 190 -21.43 -0.10 -9.07
C ASP A 190 -21.56 -1.62 -9.24
N LEU A 191 -20.88 -2.37 -8.39
CA LEU A 191 -20.93 -3.82 -8.40
C LEU A 191 -22.28 -4.37 -7.90
N GLY A 192 -23.02 -3.62 -7.09
CA GLY A 192 -24.31 -4.04 -6.56
C GLY A 192 -24.27 -5.45 -5.94
N GLY A 193 -25.10 -6.35 -6.46
CA GLY A 193 -25.16 -7.75 -5.96
C GLY A 193 -23.91 -8.58 -6.24
N GLU A 194 -23.12 -8.24 -7.27
CA GLU A 194 -21.87 -8.95 -7.60
C GLU A 194 -20.77 -8.71 -6.54
N ALA A 195 -20.81 -7.57 -5.82
CA ALA A 195 -19.84 -7.26 -4.78
C ALA A 195 -19.75 -8.39 -3.73
N LEU A 196 -20.88 -8.95 -3.32
CA LEU A 196 -20.91 -10.03 -2.33
C LEU A 196 -20.31 -11.33 -2.86
N VAL A 197 -20.52 -11.63 -4.16
CA VAL A 197 -19.96 -12.81 -4.82
C VAL A 197 -18.45 -12.71 -4.89
N LEU A 198 -17.94 -11.58 -5.40
CA LEU A 198 -16.50 -11.30 -5.51
C LEU A 198 -15.82 -11.27 -4.13
N LEU A 199 -16.51 -10.69 -3.12
CA LEU A 199 -16.01 -10.69 -1.74
C LEU A 199 -15.89 -12.11 -1.17
N ARG A 200 -16.86 -12.99 -1.43
CA ARG A 200 -16.79 -14.40 -1.00
C ARG A 200 -15.67 -15.15 -1.69
N GLN A 201 -15.42 -14.87 -2.97
CA GLN A 201 -14.37 -15.52 -3.74
C GLN A 201 -12.96 -15.02 -3.38
N GLY A 202 -12.78 -13.71 -3.22
CA GLY A 202 -11.47 -13.07 -3.02
C GLY A 202 -11.14 -12.72 -1.57
N GLY A 203 -12.13 -12.62 -0.68
CA GLY A 203 -11.95 -12.08 0.67
C GLY A 203 -10.98 -12.89 1.52
N ALA A 204 -11.04 -14.23 1.45
CA ALA A 204 -10.11 -15.10 2.17
C ALA A 204 -8.66 -14.88 1.74
N ALA A 205 -8.40 -14.71 0.44
CA ALA A 205 -7.07 -14.43 -0.09
C ALA A 205 -6.51 -13.10 0.43
N VAL A 206 -7.35 -12.07 0.49
CA VAL A 206 -6.98 -10.74 1.01
C VAL A 206 -6.65 -10.80 2.50
N ILE A 207 -7.47 -11.50 3.29
CA ILE A 207 -7.24 -11.70 4.73
C ILE A 207 -5.92 -12.44 4.95
N LEU A 208 -5.70 -13.54 4.22
CA LEU A 208 -4.47 -14.32 4.31
C LEU A 208 -3.25 -13.51 3.88
N LEU A 209 -3.34 -12.73 2.80
CA LEU A 209 -2.26 -11.84 2.36
C LEU A 209 -1.87 -10.86 3.47
N ASN A 210 -2.86 -10.23 4.13
CA ASN A 210 -2.59 -9.30 5.22
C ASN A 210 -1.96 -10.00 6.43
N LEU A 211 -2.52 -11.15 6.86
CA LEU A 211 -1.99 -11.91 8.00
C LEU A 211 -0.57 -12.43 7.73
N ILE A 212 -0.29 -12.92 6.52
CA ILE A 212 1.07 -13.36 6.14
C ILE A 212 2.02 -12.15 6.12
N GLY A 213 1.59 -11.00 5.59
CA GLY A 213 2.37 -9.77 5.63
C GLY A 213 2.74 -9.36 7.05
N LEU A 214 1.76 -9.32 7.95
CA LEU A 214 1.98 -9.06 9.37
C LEU A 214 2.93 -10.09 10.00
N GLY A 215 2.75 -11.36 9.66
CA GLY A 215 3.60 -12.46 10.13
C GLY A 215 5.04 -12.34 9.64
N LEU A 216 5.26 -12.04 8.36
CA LEU A 216 6.57 -11.78 7.80
C LEU A 216 7.28 -10.64 8.55
N GLY A 217 6.58 -9.55 8.84
CA GLY A 217 7.16 -8.44 9.59
C GLY A 217 7.50 -8.82 11.03
N LEU A 218 6.54 -9.39 11.79
CA LEU A 218 6.72 -9.72 13.21
C LEU A 218 7.69 -10.88 13.42
N PHE A 219 7.41 -12.03 12.82
CA PHE A 219 8.17 -13.25 13.06
C PHE A 219 9.42 -13.29 12.19
N GLY A 220 9.30 -13.03 10.90
CA GLY A 220 10.43 -12.97 9.98
C GLY A 220 11.45 -11.92 10.41
N GLY A 221 11.01 -10.72 10.78
CA GLY A 221 11.88 -9.68 11.33
C GLY A 221 12.62 -10.13 12.59
N ARG A 222 11.93 -10.82 13.49
CA ARG A 222 12.55 -11.34 14.72
C ARG A 222 13.56 -12.45 14.43
N LEU A 223 13.30 -13.31 13.45
CA LEU A 223 14.23 -14.39 13.06
C LEU A 223 15.56 -13.84 12.54
N ILE A 224 15.56 -12.70 11.87
CA ILE A 224 16.78 -12.04 11.37
C ILE A 224 17.41 -11.08 12.41
N GLY A 225 16.90 -11.06 13.65
CA GLY A 225 17.46 -10.30 14.76
C GLY A 225 17.02 -8.84 14.85
N LEU A 226 15.90 -8.44 14.22
CA LEU A 226 15.36 -7.10 14.42
C LEU A 226 14.85 -6.91 15.85
N SER A 227 14.96 -5.69 16.37
CA SER A 227 14.36 -5.32 17.66
C SER A 227 12.83 -5.46 17.58
N ARG A 228 12.16 -5.55 18.74
CA ARG A 228 10.70 -5.63 18.79
C ARG A 228 10.01 -4.44 18.10
N PRO A 229 10.41 -3.16 18.32
CA PRO A 229 9.85 -2.03 17.60
C PRO A 229 10.07 -2.10 16.10
N GLN A 230 11.27 -2.51 15.63
CA GLN A 230 11.56 -2.64 14.19
C GLN A 230 10.73 -3.74 13.53
N ALA A 231 10.64 -4.93 14.13
CA ALA A 231 9.83 -6.03 13.61
C ALA A 231 8.35 -5.65 13.55
N PHE A 232 7.84 -4.94 14.57
CA PHE A 232 6.49 -4.40 14.57
C PHE A 232 6.28 -3.38 13.43
N THR A 233 7.21 -2.47 13.23
CA THR A 233 7.16 -1.48 12.15
C THR A 233 7.14 -2.15 10.79
N VAL A 234 8.01 -3.13 10.53
CA VAL A 234 7.99 -3.89 9.28
C VAL A 234 6.64 -4.60 9.10
N ALA A 235 6.08 -5.18 10.17
CA ALA A 235 4.75 -5.79 10.09
C ALA A 235 3.66 -4.78 9.70
N ILE A 236 3.67 -3.60 10.30
CA ILE A 236 2.72 -2.52 9.95
C ILE A 236 2.90 -2.09 8.48
N GLU A 237 4.13 -1.93 7.99
CA GLU A 237 4.40 -1.56 6.60
C GLU A 237 3.93 -2.62 5.60
N LEU A 238 4.05 -3.90 5.94
CA LEU A 238 3.55 -5.00 5.11
C LEU A 238 2.03 -5.14 5.19
N GLY A 239 1.44 -4.84 6.35
CA GLY A 239 0.01 -4.98 6.60
C GLY A 239 -0.83 -3.77 6.17
N ILE A 240 -0.25 -2.56 6.12
CA ILE A 240 -0.97 -1.33 5.75
C ILE A 240 -0.44 -0.81 4.42
N LYS A 241 -1.19 -1.09 3.36
CA LYS A 241 -0.82 -0.78 1.98
C LYS A 241 -1.43 0.53 1.49
N ASN A 242 -0.87 1.07 0.43
CA ASN A 242 -1.48 2.18 -0.31
C ASN A 242 -2.65 1.67 -1.18
N GLY A 243 -3.82 1.50 -0.55
CA GLY A 243 -5.03 1.03 -1.22
C GLY A 243 -5.50 1.97 -2.34
N THR A 244 -5.30 3.28 -2.17
CA THR A 244 -5.67 4.28 -3.21
C THR A 244 -4.85 4.08 -4.48
N LEU A 245 -3.55 3.75 -4.36
CA LEU A 245 -2.71 3.42 -5.51
C LEU A 245 -3.18 2.12 -6.18
N GLY A 246 -3.52 1.08 -5.39
CA GLY A 246 -4.07 -0.16 -5.92
C GLY A 246 -5.37 0.08 -6.71
N LEU A 247 -6.30 0.85 -6.15
CA LEU A 247 -7.55 1.23 -6.82
C LEU A 247 -7.31 2.08 -8.07
N MET A 248 -6.35 3.01 -8.04
CA MET A 248 -6.00 3.80 -9.22
C MET A 248 -5.47 2.92 -10.36
N VAL A 249 -4.62 1.95 -10.07
CA VAL A 249 -4.12 1.02 -11.10
C VAL A 249 -5.24 0.18 -11.67
N THR A 250 -6.12 -0.36 -10.84
CA THR A 250 -7.21 -1.26 -11.30
C THR A 250 -8.36 -0.52 -11.97
N LEU A 251 -8.82 0.60 -11.40
CA LEU A 251 -9.98 1.35 -11.92
C LEU A 251 -9.60 2.31 -13.05
N THR A 252 -8.45 3.01 -12.95
CA THR A 252 -8.09 4.05 -13.93
C THR A 252 -7.21 3.49 -15.06
N LEU A 253 -6.21 2.65 -14.75
CA LEU A 253 -5.30 2.14 -15.78
C LEU A 253 -5.81 0.87 -16.45
N LEU A 254 -6.39 -0.06 -15.70
CA LEU A 254 -6.93 -1.33 -16.20
C LEU A 254 -8.43 -1.29 -16.47
N GLN A 255 -9.14 -0.26 -16.00
CA GLN A 255 -10.57 -0.06 -16.17
C GLN A 255 -11.39 -1.32 -15.80
N SER A 256 -11.06 -1.95 -14.69
CA SER A 256 -11.68 -3.20 -14.24
C SER A 256 -12.15 -3.13 -12.79
N ASP A 257 -13.46 -3.13 -12.59
CA ASP A 257 -14.09 -3.15 -11.27
C ASP A 257 -13.80 -4.47 -10.54
N ALA A 258 -13.82 -5.59 -11.23
CA ALA A 258 -13.53 -6.89 -10.63
C ALA A 258 -12.08 -6.98 -10.12
N MET A 259 -11.09 -6.44 -10.84
CA MET A 259 -9.69 -6.37 -10.39
C MET A 259 -9.48 -5.42 -9.20
N SER A 260 -10.40 -4.47 -8.98
CA SER A 260 -10.30 -3.52 -7.88
C SER A 260 -10.79 -4.07 -6.54
N VAL A 261 -11.59 -5.14 -6.56
CA VAL A 261 -12.17 -5.74 -5.34
C VAL A 261 -11.11 -6.14 -4.31
N PRO A 262 -10.02 -6.83 -4.65
CA PRO A 262 -8.98 -7.13 -3.66
C PRO A 262 -8.38 -5.89 -3.01
N ALA A 263 -8.14 -4.82 -3.76
CA ALA A 263 -7.62 -3.56 -3.23
C ALA A 263 -8.63 -2.85 -2.32
N ALA A 264 -9.91 -2.86 -2.67
CA ALA A 264 -10.98 -2.30 -1.85
C ALA A 264 -11.15 -3.05 -0.53
N VAL A 265 -11.22 -4.39 -0.59
CA VAL A 265 -11.32 -5.25 0.60
C VAL A 265 -10.11 -5.07 1.51
N TYR A 266 -8.90 -5.04 0.93
CA TYR A 266 -7.67 -4.79 1.67
C TYR A 266 -7.68 -3.42 2.34
N GLY A 267 -8.15 -2.40 1.63
CA GLY A 267 -8.27 -1.03 2.13
C GLY A 267 -9.15 -0.91 3.38
N VAL A 268 -10.17 -1.77 3.53
CA VAL A 268 -10.99 -1.85 4.75
C VAL A 268 -10.30 -2.70 5.82
N MET A 269 -9.86 -3.90 5.46
CA MET A 269 -9.31 -4.88 6.40
C MET A 269 -8.01 -4.39 7.04
N MET A 270 -7.16 -3.65 6.32
CA MET A 270 -5.90 -3.15 6.87
C MET A 270 -6.07 -2.29 8.11
N PHE A 271 -7.17 -1.52 8.23
CA PHE A 271 -7.45 -0.74 9.44
C PHE A 271 -7.82 -1.63 10.62
N LEU A 272 -8.67 -2.65 10.38
CA LEU A 272 -9.03 -3.61 11.42
C LEU A 272 -7.77 -4.29 11.98
N PHE A 273 -6.94 -4.84 11.11
CA PHE A 273 -5.69 -5.50 11.51
C PHE A 273 -4.68 -4.51 12.12
N GLY A 274 -4.62 -3.28 11.63
CA GLY A 274 -3.81 -2.22 12.22
C GLY A 274 -4.19 -1.93 13.67
N PHE A 275 -5.50 -1.81 13.97
CA PHE A 275 -5.96 -1.62 15.36
C PHE A 275 -5.68 -2.84 16.23
N LEU A 276 -5.85 -4.06 15.72
CA LEU A 276 -5.48 -5.28 16.43
C LEU A 276 -3.98 -5.32 16.75
N MET A 277 -3.15 -4.87 15.81
CA MET A 277 -1.70 -4.75 16.00
C MET A 277 -1.32 -3.70 17.05
N ILE A 278 -2.03 -2.56 17.14
CA ILE A 278 -1.84 -1.59 18.24
C ILE A 278 -2.19 -2.26 19.60
N GLY A 279 -3.29 -3.00 19.65
CA GLY A 279 -3.67 -3.78 20.83
C GLY A 279 -2.58 -4.76 21.24
N TYR A 280 -2.06 -5.53 20.29
CA TYR A 280 -0.95 -6.46 20.48
C TYR A 280 0.31 -5.74 21.04
N ALA A 281 0.68 -4.60 20.43
CA ALA A 281 1.83 -3.82 20.87
C ALA A 281 1.71 -3.33 22.34
N ARG A 282 0.51 -2.90 22.73
CA ARG A 282 0.23 -2.46 24.10
C ARG A 282 0.30 -3.61 25.10
N LEU A 283 -0.24 -4.77 24.76
CA LEU A 283 -0.23 -5.98 25.60
C LEU A 283 1.18 -6.55 25.78
N THR A 284 1.97 -6.55 24.72
CA THR A 284 3.33 -7.11 24.72
C THR A 284 4.41 -6.12 25.17
N GLY A 285 4.03 -4.86 25.42
CA GLY A 285 4.95 -3.83 25.91
C GLY A 285 5.99 -3.39 24.88
N ILE A 286 5.67 -3.45 23.58
CA ILE A 286 6.56 -2.93 22.53
C ILE A 286 6.88 -1.46 22.81
N GLY A 287 8.18 -1.08 22.70
CA GLY A 287 8.63 0.29 22.91
C GLY A 287 8.56 0.81 24.36
N ARG A 288 8.33 -0.06 25.35
CA ARG A 288 8.58 0.27 26.75
C ARG A 288 10.06 0.07 27.04
N ALA A 289 10.67 1.03 27.76
CA ALA A 289 12.01 0.82 28.31
C ALA A 289 12.00 -0.44 29.18
N PRO A 290 13.05 -1.26 29.17
CA PRO A 290 13.17 -2.34 30.13
C PRO A 290 13.12 -1.72 31.54
N VAL A 291 12.20 -2.23 32.39
CA VAL A 291 12.09 -1.84 33.81
C VAL A 291 13.29 -2.33 34.54
#